data_b9eaca9f127b9bf9d7498c638d75b297
#
_entry.id   b9eaca9f127b9bf9d7498c638d75b297
#
_cell.length_a   1.000
_cell.length_b   1.000
_cell.length_c   1.000
_cell.angle_alpha   90.00
_cell.angle_beta   90.00
_cell.angle_gamma   90.00
#
_symmetry.space_group_name_H-M   'P 1'
#
loop_
_entity.id
_entity.type
_entity.pdbx_description
1 polymer ?
#
loop_
_entity_poly.entity_id
_entity_poly.type
_entity_poly.pdbx_seq_one_letter_code
_entity_poly.pdbx_strand_id
1 'polypeptide(L)'
;LPSAQTRDKTAITPEQMKEIEVRANRLVMENLPTVIKVEPRVKAEQKFGFALYQGGVPPGKELRVVQMGAETQACAGTHCTTTGEIGPIKLLRLEHIQDGVERIEFACGFAALDAMQHIQSLLNTSADALSVQTENLPATVERFFSEWKDQRKEIEKLRAKIAELELSRLEVIDVNGVEDVIKQIDVSRKELVSVAGADSERGGVALLITAADGIGV
;
A
#
# COMPACT_ATOMS: atom_id res chain seq x y z
N LEU A 1 -2.07 13.11 31.58
CA LEU A 1 -1.45 12.71 30.30
C LEU A 1 0.03 12.45 30.55
N PRO A 2 0.60 11.29 30.22
CA PRO A 2 2.04 11.09 30.33
C PRO A 2 2.75 12.03 29.35
N SER A 3 3.75 12.74 29.86
CA SER A 3 4.62 13.61 29.09
C SER A 3 5.22 12.82 27.92
N ALA A 4 5.17 13.41 26.73
CA ALA A 4 5.75 12.89 25.48
C ALA A 4 7.28 12.81 25.54
N GLN A 5 7.84 11.90 26.34
CA GLN A 5 9.27 11.64 26.44
C GLN A 5 9.63 10.17 26.46
N THR A 6 8.90 9.35 25.73
CA THR A 6 9.43 8.08 25.25
C THR A 6 9.54 8.21 23.73
N ARG A 7 10.75 8.46 23.25
CA ARG A 7 11.13 8.17 21.87
C ARG A 7 11.13 6.66 21.74
N ASP A 8 9.93 6.11 21.67
CA ASP A 8 9.75 4.72 21.31
C ASP A 8 10.05 4.61 19.82
N LYS A 9 11.03 3.78 19.47
CA LYS A 9 11.46 3.55 18.07
C LYS A 9 10.45 2.73 17.27
N THR A 10 9.24 2.56 17.75
CA THR A 10 8.18 1.79 17.10
C THR A 10 7.41 2.66 16.12
N ALA A 11 7.31 2.18 14.89
CA ALA A 11 6.45 2.78 13.86
C ALA A 11 5.01 2.91 14.35
N ILE A 12 4.32 3.98 13.96
CA ILE A 12 2.89 4.18 14.29
C ILE A 12 2.07 3.06 13.64
N THR A 13 1.25 2.37 14.43
CA THR A 13 0.40 1.30 13.91
C THR A 13 -0.89 1.86 13.27
N PRO A 14 -1.57 1.07 12.40
CA PRO A 14 -2.86 1.47 11.85
C PRO A 14 -3.91 1.79 12.93
N GLU A 15 -3.90 1.08 14.05
CA GLU A 15 -4.79 1.30 15.19
C GLU A 15 -4.51 2.65 15.86
N GLN A 16 -3.23 3.00 16.02
CA GLN A 16 -2.80 4.29 16.54
C GLN A 16 -3.18 5.43 15.58
N MET A 17 -3.04 5.23 14.27
CA MET A 17 -3.51 6.20 13.26
C MET A 17 -5.01 6.46 13.40
N LYS A 18 -5.81 5.42 13.56
CA LYS A 18 -7.26 5.55 13.78
C LYS A 18 -7.56 6.30 15.09
N GLU A 19 -6.83 6.01 16.17
CA GLU A 19 -7.01 6.70 17.45
C GLU A 19 -6.66 8.19 17.34
N ILE A 20 -5.55 8.53 16.65
CA ILE A 20 -5.14 9.92 16.38
C ILE A 20 -6.25 10.66 15.62
N GLU A 21 -6.80 10.08 14.56
CA GLU A 21 -7.88 10.65 13.76
C GLU A 21 -9.14 10.91 14.62
N VAL A 22 -9.53 9.93 15.43
CA VAL A 22 -10.68 10.06 16.34
C VAL A 22 -10.45 11.15 17.37
N ARG A 23 -9.28 11.21 17.99
CA ARG A 23 -8.96 12.24 18.99
C ARG A 23 -8.93 13.65 18.38
N ALA A 24 -8.32 13.80 17.20
CA ALA A 24 -8.30 15.08 16.50
C ALA A 24 -9.71 15.57 16.17
N ASN A 25 -10.56 14.71 15.61
CA ASN A 25 -11.96 15.08 15.33
C ASN A 25 -12.78 15.35 16.58
N ARG A 26 -12.50 14.68 17.70
CA ARG A 26 -13.16 14.98 18.98
C ARG A 26 -12.87 16.41 19.42
N LEU A 27 -11.60 16.86 19.38
CA LEU A 27 -11.22 18.23 19.71
C LEU A 27 -11.88 19.26 18.79
N VAL A 28 -12.03 18.93 17.50
CA VAL A 28 -12.76 19.77 16.56
C VAL A 28 -14.25 19.89 16.98
N MET A 29 -14.88 18.77 17.31
CA MET A 29 -16.30 18.74 17.71
C MET A 29 -16.57 19.39 19.08
N GLU A 30 -15.59 19.41 19.97
CA GLU A 30 -15.66 20.13 21.26
C GLU A 30 -15.66 21.64 21.08
N ASN A 31 -15.29 22.15 19.90
CA ASN A 31 -15.30 23.56 19.53
C ASN A 31 -14.59 24.46 20.56
N LEU A 32 -13.38 24.05 20.96
CA LEU A 32 -12.61 24.71 22.00
C LEU A 32 -12.11 26.08 21.52
N PRO A 33 -12.14 27.14 22.36
CA PRO A 33 -11.62 28.44 21.99
C PRO A 33 -10.09 28.43 21.90
N THR A 34 -9.56 29.15 20.92
CA THR A 34 -8.11 29.43 20.79
C THR A 34 -7.79 30.73 21.53
N VAL A 35 -7.04 30.62 22.61
CA VAL A 35 -6.61 31.77 23.41
C VAL A 35 -5.17 32.14 23.05
N ILE A 36 -4.96 33.36 22.59
CA ILE A 36 -3.63 33.87 22.19
C ILE A 36 -3.21 34.98 23.13
N LYS A 37 -2.01 34.85 23.72
CA LYS A 37 -1.41 35.83 24.61
C LYS A 37 0.04 36.03 24.24
N VAL A 38 0.52 37.29 24.40
CA VAL A 38 1.94 37.61 24.37
C VAL A 38 2.41 37.73 25.80
N GLU A 39 3.35 36.92 26.20
CA GLU A 39 3.90 36.91 27.57
C GLU A 39 5.44 36.95 27.55
N PRO A 40 6.07 37.55 28.54
CA PRO A 40 7.52 37.47 28.71
C PRO A 40 7.96 36.00 28.75
N ARG A 41 9.01 35.66 27.98
CA ARG A 41 9.53 34.29 27.86
C ARG A 41 9.71 33.61 29.23
N VAL A 42 10.37 34.28 30.15
CA VAL A 42 10.63 33.71 31.48
C VAL A 42 9.35 33.32 32.20
N LYS A 43 8.29 34.13 32.10
CA LYS A 43 6.99 33.83 32.72
C LYS A 43 6.29 32.66 32.03
N ALA A 44 6.33 32.62 30.70
CA ALA A 44 5.71 31.53 29.94
C ALA A 44 6.44 30.20 30.23
N GLU A 45 7.77 30.18 30.27
CA GLU A 45 8.57 29.01 30.61
C GLU A 45 8.35 28.52 32.05
N GLN A 46 8.24 29.45 33.02
CA GLN A 46 7.89 29.10 34.40
C GLN A 46 6.52 28.47 34.53
N LYS A 47 5.55 28.94 33.74
CA LYS A 47 4.16 28.52 33.83
C LYS A 47 3.89 27.20 33.07
N PHE A 48 4.44 27.04 31.87
CA PHE A 48 4.11 25.96 30.95
C PHE A 48 5.29 24.99 30.69
N GLY A 49 6.50 25.34 31.17
CA GLY A 49 7.70 24.55 30.94
C GLY A 49 8.17 24.57 29.48
N PHE A 50 9.10 23.68 29.16
CA PHE A 50 9.67 23.56 27.81
C PHE A 50 8.76 22.81 26.81
N ALA A 51 7.64 22.27 27.26
CA ALA A 51 6.61 21.70 26.38
C ALA A 51 6.02 22.73 25.38
N LEU A 52 6.21 24.05 25.69
CA LEU A 52 5.89 25.14 24.76
C LEU A 52 6.57 25.03 23.39
N TYR A 53 7.68 24.30 23.29
CA TYR A 53 8.60 24.35 22.15
C TYR A 53 8.56 23.10 21.26
N GLN A 54 7.42 22.45 21.14
CA GLN A 54 7.29 21.25 20.27
C GLN A 54 7.59 21.55 18.79
N GLY A 55 7.24 22.76 18.32
CA GLY A 55 7.52 23.22 16.95
C GLY A 55 8.82 24.00 16.77
N GLY A 56 9.71 24.01 17.79
CA GLY A 56 10.94 24.79 17.81
C GLY A 56 10.87 26.00 18.76
N VAL A 57 12.02 26.59 19.06
CA VAL A 57 12.14 27.71 20.00
C VAL A 57 12.06 29.05 19.24
N PRO A 58 10.95 29.81 19.34
CA PRO A 58 10.88 31.14 18.71
C PRO A 58 11.92 32.08 19.28
N PRO A 59 12.53 32.98 18.50
CA PRO A 59 13.45 33.98 19.01
C PRO A 59 12.72 35.06 19.81
N GLY A 60 13.45 35.81 20.65
CA GLY A 60 12.94 37.00 21.33
C GLY A 60 12.71 36.83 22.84
N LYS A 61 12.45 37.97 23.51
CA LYS A 61 12.19 38.03 24.95
C LYS A 61 10.71 37.84 25.31
N GLU A 62 9.82 37.95 24.33
CA GLU A 62 8.39 37.71 24.44
C GLU A 62 7.98 36.53 23.58
N LEU A 63 7.04 35.76 24.04
CA LEU A 63 6.49 34.62 23.35
C LEU A 63 5.01 34.85 23.06
N ARG A 64 4.60 34.57 21.82
CA ARG A 64 3.18 34.42 21.47
C ARG A 64 2.77 33.02 21.86
N VAL A 65 2.03 32.92 22.95
CA VAL A 65 1.53 31.68 23.52
C VAL A 65 0.11 31.43 23.00
N VAL A 66 -0.10 30.28 22.39
CA VAL A 66 -1.38 29.83 21.87
C VAL A 66 -1.87 28.66 22.71
N GLN A 67 -3.07 28.76 23.25
CA GLN A 67 -3.69 27.72 24.06
C GLN A 67 -5.01 27.27 23.42
N MET A 68 -5.16 25.97 23.26
CA MET A 68 -6.37 25.31 22.80
C MET A 68 -6.70 24.16 23.77
N GLY A 69 -7.75 24.32 24.54
CA GLY A 69 -8.07 23.38 25.62
C GLY A 69 -6.91 23.24 26.62
N ALA A 70 -6.42 22.02 26.78
CA ALA A 70 -5.30 21.71 27.66
C ALA A 70 -3.92 21.95 27.02
N GLU A 71 -3.86 22.04 25.70
CA GLU A 71 -2.60 22.19 24.97
C GLU A 71 -2.17 23.66 24.87
N THR A 72 -0.89 23.89 25.08
CA THR A 72 -0.31 25.25 25.07
C THR A 72 1.03 25.23 24.34
N GLN A 73 1.18 26.11 23.36
CA GLN A 73 2.40 26.17 22.54
C GLN A 73 2.85 27.60 22.24
N ALA A 74 4.14 27.80 22.12
CA ALA A 74 4.69 29.02 21.56
C ALA A 74 4.69 28.94 20.03
N CYS A 75 3.79 29.66 19.37
CA CYS A 75 3.60 29.60 17.94
C CYS A 75 3.34 30.98 17.34
N ALA A 76 4.09 31.31 16.28
CA ALA A 76 3.94 32.58 15.53
C ALA A 76 2.95 32.47 14.35
N GLY A 77 2.44 31.26 14.04
CA GLY A 77 1.52 31.03 12.92
C GLY A 77 0.13 31.62 13.12
N THR A 78 -0.69 31.54 12.08
CA THR A 78 -2.11 31.88 12.13
C THR A 78 -2.90 30.71 12.72
N HIS A 79 -3.98 31.04 13.43
CA HIS A 79 -4.84 30.03 14.08
C HIS A 79 -6.31 30.40 13.88
N CYS A 80 -7.16 29.39 13.81
CA CYS A 80 -8.61 29.55 13.91
C CYS A 80 -8.99 30.12 15.29
N THR A 81 -10.16 30.74 15.41
CA THR A 81 -10.64 31.26 16.69
C THR A 81 -11.18 30.16 17.60
N THR A 82 -11.68 29.08 17.00
CA THR A 82 -12.10 27.86 17.68
C THR A 82 -11.65 26.62 16.90
N THR A 83 -11.52 25.49 17.56
CA THR A 83 -11.19 24.21 16.91
C THR A 83 -12.26 23.74 15.93
N GLY A 84 -13.52 24.15 16.14
CA GLY A 84 -14.65 23.80 15.25
C GLY A 84 -14.52 24.38 13.83
N GLU A 85 -13.83 25.50 13.66
CA GLU A 85 -13.59 26.13 12.35
C GLU A 85 -12.72 25.28 11.43
N ILE A 86 -11.96 24.32 11.97
CA ILE A 86 -11.08 23.41 11.20
C ILE A 86 -11.94 22.45 10.35
N GLY A 87 -13.15 22.10 10.83
CA GLY A 87 -13.97 21.08 10.20
C GLY A 87 -13.41 19.66 10.36
N PRO A 88 -13.97 18.67 9.66
CA PRO A 88 -13.51 17.30 9.76
C PRO A 88 -12.04 17.14 9.39
N ILE A 89 -11.34 16.27 10.10
CA ILE A 89 -9.95 15.90 9.82
C ILE A 89 -9.91 14.46 9.32
N LYS A 90 -9.29 14.23 8.17
CA LYS A 90 -9.04 12.89 7.61
C LYS A 90 -7.55 12.64 7.47
N LEU A 91 -7.04 11.60 8.14
CA LEU A 91 -5.68 11.15 7.93
C LEU A 91 -5.63 10.35 6.62
N LEU A 92 -4.75 10.73 5.70
CA LEU A 92 -4.67 10.18 4.36
C LEU A 92 -3.60 9.11 4.26
N ARG A 93 -2.42 9.40 4.82
CA ARG A 93 -1.24 8.56 4.64
C ARG A 93 -0.28 8.68 5.81
N LEU A 94 0.36 7.56 6.12
CA LEU A 94 1.51 7.47 7.01
C LEU A 94 2.73 7.04 6.20
N GLU A 95 3.81 7.78 6.29
CA GLU A 95 5.07 7.47 5.63
C GLU A 95 6.20 7.40 6.65
N HIS A 96 6.93 6.31 6.62
CA HIS A 96 8.20 6.20 7.35
C HIS A 96 9.29 6.94 6.56
N ILE A 97 9.87 7.99 7.14
CA ILE A 97 10.91 8.79 6.48
C ILE A 97 12.30 8.28 6.85
N GLN A 98 12.54 8.05 8.14
CA GLN A 98 13.76 7.49 8.70
C GLN A 98 13.51 7.03 10.14
N ASP A 99 14.48 6.38 10.75
CA ASP A 99 14.37 5.90 12.13
C ASP A 99 13.92 7.02 13.09
N GLY A 100 12.76 6.81 13.72
CA GLY A 100 12.15 7.74 14.66
C GLY A 100 11.48 8.97 14.04
N VAL A 101 11.32 9.03 12.70
CA VAL A 101 10.63 10.12 12.00
C VAL A 101 9.57 9.56 11.06
N GLU A 102 8.32 9.86 11.37
CA GLU A 102 7.18 9.52 10.54
C GLU A 102 6.46 10.78 10.06
N ARG A 103 5.94 10.72 8.84
CA ARG A 103 5.13 11.78 8.22
C ARG A 103 3.70 11.31 8.15
N ILE A 104 2.80 12.11 8.72
CA ILE A 104 1.37 11.94 8.57
C ILE A 104 0.85 12.99 7.59
N GLU A 105 0.27 12.55 6.49
CA GLU A 105 -0.50 13.42 5.60
C GLU A 105 -1.96 13.42 6.04
N PHE A 106 -2.55 14.60 6.08
CA PHE A 106 -3.95 14.77 6.44
C PHE A 106 -4.63 15.88 5.64
N ALA A 107 -5.93 15.83 5.58
CA ALA A 107 -6.79 16.88 5.05
C ALA A 107 -7.75 17.35 6.13
N CYS A 108 -8.20 18.60 6.06
CA CYS A 108 -9.20 19.15 6.96
C CYS A 108 -10.27 19.95 6.19
N GLY A 109 -11.42 20.16 6.83
CA GLY A 109 -12.55 20.88 6.25
C GLY A 109 -13.08 20.20 4.97
N PHE A 110 -13.36 21.00 3.94
CA PHE A 110 -13.85 20.47 2.66
C PHE A 110 -12.89 19.52 1.97
N ALA A 111 -11.57 19.74 2.08
CA ALA A 111 -10.59 18.83 1.51
C ALA A 111 -10.65 17.42 2.16
N ALA A 112 -10.98 17.34 3.45
CA ALA A 112 -11.21 16.04 4.10
C ALA A 112 -12.49 15.37 3.58
N LEU A 113 -13.56 16.14 3.35
CA LEU A 113 -14.80 15.63 2.77
C LEU A 113 -14.58 15.10 1.35
N ASP A 114 -13.88 15.86 0.52
CA ASP A 114 -13.54 15.46 -0.84
C ASP A 114 -12.72 14.15 -0.85
N ALA A 115 -11.74 14.04 0.05
CA ALA A 115 -10.95 12.83 0.19
C ALA A 115 -11.80 11.61 0.61
N MET A 116 -12.73 11.78 1.53
CA MET A 116 -13.66 10.71 1.93
C MET A 116 -14.58 10.29 0.80
N GLN A 117 -15.13 11.25 0.05
CA GLN A 117 -15.98 10.98 -1.12
C GLN A 117 -15.21 10.25 -2.22
N HIS A 118 -13.96 10.63 -2.45
CA HIS A 118 -13.09 9.96 -3.42
C HIS A 118 -12.84 8.49 -3.04
N ILE A 119 -12.50 8.23 -1.77
CA ILE A 119 -12.31 6.86 -1.26
C ILE A 119 -13.61 6.05 -1.41
N GLN A 120 -14.76 6.62 -1.07
CA GLN A 120 -16.06 5.97 -1.23
C GLN A 120 -16.37 5.64 -2.69
N SER A 121 -16.07 6.57 -3.61
CA SER A 121 -16.25 6.36 -5.05
C SER A 121 -15.38 5.22 -5.58
N LEU A 122 -14.09 5.17 -5.19
CA LEU A 122 -13.19 4.08 -5.56
C LEU A 122 -13.69 2.73 -5.05
N LEU A 123 -14.18 2.69 -3.80
CA LEU A 123 -14.71 1.47 -3.19
C LEU A 123 -15.96 0.99 -3.94
N ASN A 124 -16.90 1.89 -4.22
CA ASN A 124 -18.12 1.56 -4.98
C ASN A 124 -17.78 1.06 -6.39
N THR A 125 -16.91 1.78 -7.12
CA THR A 125 -16.49 1.37 -8.46
C THR A 125 -15.84 -0.01 -8.48
N SER A 126 -15.03 -0.32 -7.46
CA SER A 126 -14.39 -1.64 -7.32
C SER A 126 -15.41 -2.75 -7.02
N ALA A 127 -16.40 -2.47 -6.17
CA ALA A 127 -17.47 -3.39 -5.86
C ALA A 127 -18.39 -3.65 -7.07
N ASP A 128 -18.73 -2.60 -7.82
CA ASP A 128 -19.52 -2.67 -9.06
C ASP A 128 -18.82 -3.51 -10.13
N ALA A 129 -17.49 -3.34 -10.29
CA ALA A 129 -16.69 -4.13 -11.24
C ALA A 129 -16.75 -5.64 -10.95
N LEU A 130 -16.93 -6.02 -9.69
CA LEU A 130 -17.08 -7.40 -9.25
C LEU A 130 -18.56 -7.81 -9.05
N SER A 131 -19.50 -6.90 -9.29
CA SER A 131 -20.96 -7.09 -9.11
C SER A 131 -21.31 -7.57 -7.69
N VAL A 132 -20.69 -6.97 -6.67
CA VAL A 132 -20.91 -7.30 -5.25
C VAL A 132 -21.22 -6.05 -4.44
N GLN A 133 -21.78 -6.24 -3.24
CA GLN A 133 -21.88 -5.17 -2.24
C GLN A 133 -20.50 -4.82 -1.68
N THR A 134 -20.27 -3.57 -1.30
CA THR A 134 -18.99 -3.08 -0.78
C THR A 134 -18.48 -3.87 0.41
N GLU A 135 -19.36 -4.32 1.28
CA GLU A 135 -19.04 -5.12 2.47
C GLU A 135 -18.48 -6.51 2.12
N ASN A 136 -18.88 -7.05 0.96
CA ASN A 136 -18.45 -8.36 0.48
C ASN A 136 -17.19 -8.29 -0.38
N LEU A 137 -16.72 -7.07 -0.72
CA LEU A 137 -15.57 -6.87 -1.60
C LEU A 137 -14.30 -7.59 -1.11
N PRO A 138 -13.89 -7.49 0.17
CA PRO A 138 -12.67 -8.17 0.64
C PRO A 138 -12.73 -9.69 0.45
N ALA A 139 -13.81 -10.33 0.88
CA ALA A 139 -13.99 -11.77 0.75
C ALA A 139 -14.04 -12.22 -0.72
N THR A 140 -14.65 -11.41 -1.59
CA THR A 140 -14.71 -11.67 -3.02
C THR A 140 -13.34 -11.60 -3.67
N VAL A 141 -12.54 -10.58 -3.35
CA VAL A 141 -11.16 -10.44 -3.85
C VAL A 141 -10.28 -11.61 -3.41
N GLU A 142 -10.37 -12.04 -2.15
CA GLU A 142 -9.62 -13.20 -1.64
C GLU A 142 -10.00 -14.49 -2.39
N ARG A 143 -11.30 -14.72 -2.63
CA ARG A 143 -11.78 -15.86 -3.38
C ARG A 143 -11.26 -15.83 -4.82
N PHE A 144 -11.42 -14.72 -5.54
CA PHE A 144 -10.92 -14.60 -6.92
C PHE A 144 -9.41 -14.82 -7.01
N PHE A 145 -8.65 -14.30 -6.04
CA PHE A 145 -7.21 -14.49 -6.03
C PHE A 145 -6.81 -15.94 -5.78
N SER A 146 -7.55 -16.66 -4.94
CA SER A 146 -7.36 -18.10 -4.74
C SER A 146 -7.71 -18.89 -6.01
N GLU A 147 -8.88 -18.64 -6.58
CA GLU A 147 -9.34 -19.29 -7.83
C GLU A 147 -8.35 -19.01 -8.98
N TRP A 148 -7.85 -17.80 -9.11
CA TRP A 148 -6.85 -17.45 -10.11
C TRP A 148 -5.53 -18.22 -9.94
N LYS A 149 -5.05 -18.41 -8.70
CA LYS A 149 -3.87 -19.23 -8.42
C LYS A 149 -4.09 -20.69 -8.82
N ASP A 150 -5.26 -21.23 -8.51
CA ASP A 150 -5.57 -22.62 -8.81
C ASP A 150 -5.75 -22.85 -10.33
N GLN A 151 -6.40 -21.90 -11.02
CA GLN A 151 -6.48 -21.91 -12.47
C GLN A 151 -5.11 -21.83 -13.14
N ARG A 152 -4.18 -21.00 -12.63
CA ARG A 152 -2.81 -20.98 -13.16
C ARG A 152 -2.11 -22.32 -13.04
N LYS A 153 -2.21 -22.97 -11.88
CA LYS A 153 -1.61 -24.31 -11.68
C LYS A 153 -2.23 -25.34 -12.61
N GLU A 154 -3.55 -25.29 -12.79
CA GLU A 154 -4.23 -26.24 -13.70
C GLU A 154 -3.85 -26.00 -15.16
N ILE A 155 -3.72 -24.74 -15.58
CA ILE A 155 -3.21 -24.40 -16.93
C ILE A 155 -1.78 -24.95 -17.13
N GLU A 156 -0.88 -24.79 -16.16
CA GLU A 156 0.47 -25.33 -16.24
C GLU A 156 0.46 -26.86 -16.33
N LYS A 157 -0.38 -27.52 -15.52
CA LYS A 157 -0.55 -28.98 -15.56
C LYS A 157 -1.12 -29.48 -16.90
N LEU A 158 -2.14 -28.78 -17.42
CA LEU A 158 -2.73 -29.14 -18.72
C LEU A 158 -1.74 -28.95 -19.87
N ARG A 159 -0.94 -27.89 -19.84
CA ARG A 159 0.13 -27.64 -20.80
C ARG A 159 1.20 -28.76 -20.76
N ALA A 160 1.64 -29.16 -19.56
CA ALA A 160 2.59 -30.26 -19.40
C ALA A 160 2.00 -31.58 -19.97
N LYS A 161 0.73 -31.83 -19.72
CA LYS A 161 0.06 -33.03 -20.28
C LYS A 161 -0.07 -32.99 -21.79
N ILE A 162 -0.37 -31.81 -22.36
CA ILE A 162 -0.42 -31.64 -23.83
C ILE A 162 0.99 -31.91 -24.41
N ALA A 163 2.06 -31.34 -23.79
CA ALA A 163 3.41 -31.58 -24.23
C ALA A 163 3.79 -33.09 -24.18
N GLU A 164 3.40 -33.81 -23.12
CA GLU A 164 3.59 -35.28 -23.01
C GLU A 164 2.84 -36.03 -24.09
N LEU A 165 1.60 -35.66 -24.37
CA LEU A 165 0.79 -36.31 -25.44
C LEU A 165 1.37 -36.02 -26.84
N GLU A 166 1.85 -34.82 -27.08
CA GLU A 166 2.52 -34.51 -28.35
C GLU A 166 3.83 -35.29 -28.51
N LEU A 167 4.61 -35.45 -27.45
CA LEU A 167 5.80 -36.31 -27.43
C LEU A 167 5.46 -37.75 -27.76
N SER A 168 4.38 -38.31 -27.21
CA SER A 168 3.97 -39.68 -27.44
C SER A 168 3.51 -39.97 -28.89
N ARG A 169 3.20 -38.90 -29.66
CA ARG A 169 2.80 -38.96 -31.07
C ARG A 169 3.97 -38.72 -32.04
N LEU A 170 5.17 -38.49 -31.52
CA LEU A 170 6.33 -38.32 -32.38
C LEU A 170 6.72 -39.65 -33.02
N GLU A 171 6.82 -39.68 -34.33
CA GLU A 171 7.38 -40.79 -35.05
C GLU A 171 8.91 -40.62 -35.04
N VAL A 172 9.60 -41.62 -34.50
CA VAL A 172 11.06 -41.70 -34.53
C VAL A 172 11.52 -42.11 -35.91
N ILE A 173 12.36 -41.32 -36.52
CA ILE A 173 12.96 -41.66 -37.83
C ILE A 173 14.42 -42.08 -37.59
N ASP A 174 14.76 -43.32 -37.98
CA ASP A 174 16.14 -43.76 -37.95
C ASP A 174 16.89 -43.19 -39.17
N VAL A 175 17.88 -42.36 -38.92
CA VAL A 175 18.78 -41.81 -39.93
C VAL A 175 20.20 -42.28 -39.63
N ASN A 176 20.64 -43.29 -40.36
CA ASN A 176 21.98 -43.89 -40.23
C ASN A 176 22.33 -44.48 -38.84
N GLY A 177 21.35 -45.02 -38.14
CA GLY A 177 21.54 -45.63 -36.82
C GLY A 177 21.45 -44.63 -35.65
N VAL A 178 20.98 -43.43 -35.92
CA VAL A 178 20.66 -42.44 -34.91
C VAL A 178 19.14 -42.21 -34.92
N GLU A 179 18.51 -42.38 -33.78
CA GLU A 179 17.09 -42.09 -33.62
C GLU A 179 16.92 -40.59 -33.55
N ASP A 180 16.44 -39.94 -34.61
CA ASP A 180 16.20 -38.50 -34.69
C ASP A 180 14.69 -38.23 -34.80
N VAL A 181 14.22 -37.23 -34.10
CA VAL A 181 12.87 -36.72 -34.20
C VAL A 181 12.85 -35.32 -34.79
N ILE A 182 12.27 -35.18 -35.98
CA ILE A 182 12.07 -33.89 -36.62
C ILE A 182 10.57 -33.65 -36.75
N LYS A 183 10.02 -32.73 -35.97
CA LYS A 183 8.62 -32.37 -36.06
C LYS A 183 8.38 -30.90 -35.71
N GLN A 184 7.46 -30.31 -36.44
CA GLN A 184 6.88 -29.00 -36.06
C GLN A 184 5.81 -29.24 -35.01
N ILE A 185 5.97 -28.56 -33.84
CA ILE A 185 5.04 -28.66 -32.73
C ILE A 185 4.53 -27.22 -32.44
N ASP A 186 3.22 -27.09 -32.29
CA ASP A 186 2.58 -25.81 -31.96
C ASP A 186 2.52 -25.64 -30.43
N VAL A 187 3.67 -25.37 -29.83
CA VAL A 187 3.86 -25.17 -28.40
C VAL A 187 4.72 -23.91 -28.15
N SER A 188 4.59 -23.29 -27.00
CA SER A 188 5.42 -22.14 -26.64
C SER A 188 6.91 -22.53 -26.48
N ARG A 189 7.81 -21.56 -26.58
CA ARG A 189 9.25 -21.76 -26.41
C ARG A 189 9.62 -22.45 -25.08
N LYS A 190 8.92 -22.16 -23.99
CA LYS A 190 9.15 -22.81 -22.69
C LYS A 190 8.78 -24.28 -22.69
N GLU A 191 7.68 -24.60 -23.33
CA GLU A 191 7.20 -25.98 -23.50
C GLU A 191 8.11 -26.75 -24.43
N LEU A 192 8.63 -26.12 -25.50
CA LEU A 192 9.61 -26.71 -26.42
C LEU A 192 10.89 -27.15 -25.68
N VAL A 193 11.41 -26.31 -24.80
CA VAL A 193 12.60 -26.64 -24.00
C VAL A 193 12.34 -27.82 -23.06
N SER A 194 11.15 -27.89 -22.46
CA SER A 194 10.76 -29.02 -21.60
C SER A 194 10.63 -30.32 -22.38
N VAL A 195 10.05 -30.26 -23.58
CA VAL A 195 9.91 -31.38 -24.51
C VAL A 195 11.29 -31.88 -24.96
N ALA A 196 12.16 -30.97 -25.39
CA ALA A 196 13.53 -31.31 -25.82
C ALA A 196 14.37 -31.92 -24.68
N GLY A 197 14.22 -31.41 -23.46
CA GLY A 197 14.91 -31.95 -22.28
C GLY A 197 14.50 -33.39 -21.96
N ALA A 198 13.22 -33.70 -22.02
CA ALA A 198 12.69 -35.05 -21.77
C ALA A 198 13.12 -36.07 -22.80
N ASP A 199 13.34 -35.65 -24.05
CA ASP A 199 13.83 -36.50 -25.12
C ASP A 199 15.37 -36.74 -25.05
N SER A 200 16.10 -35.71 -24.70
CA SER A 200 17.54 -35.79 -24.43
C SER A 200 17.89 -36.77 -23.32
N GLU A 201 17.08 -36.93 -22.30
CA GLU A 201 17.26 -37.92 -21.22
C GLU A 201 17.09 -39.37 -21.72
N ARG A 202 16.43 -39.57 -22.86
CA ARG A 202 16.33 -40.88 -23.54
C ARG A 202 17.48 -41.20 -24.49
N GLY A 203 18.42 -40.27 -24.62
CA GLY A 203 19.64 -40.46 -25.46
C GLY A 203 19.44 -40.16 -26.95
N GLY A 204 18.30 -39.54 -27.33
CA GLY A 204 17.99 -39.13 -28.69
C GLY A 204 18.45 -37.68 -28.98
N VAL A 205 18.50 -37.34 -30.27
CA VAL A 205 18.65 -35.94 -30.74
C VAL A 205 17.31 -35.46 -31.27
N ALA A 206 16.75 -34.41 -30.69
CA ALA A 206 15.48 -33.86 -31.13
C ALA A 206 15.68 -32.48 -31.77
N LEU A 207 15.22 -32.31 -33.00
CA LEU A 207 15.07 -31.03 -33.66
C LEU A 207 13.61 -30.61 -33.63
N LEU A 208 13.22 -29.77 -32.65
CA LEU A 208 11.85 -29.30 -32.48
C LEU A 208 11.75 -27.86 -32.97
N ILE A 209 10.75 -27.58 -33.81
CA ILE A 209 10.52 -26.26 -34.39
C ILE A 209 9.12 -25.81 -33.99
N THR A 210 8.99 -24.61 -33.43
CA THR A 210 7.71 -23.98 -33.17
C THR A 210 7.54 -22.69 -33.97
N ALA A 211 6.35 -22.41 -34.45
CA ALA A 211 5.97 -21.16 -35.10
C ALA A 211 5.16 -20.23 -34.19
N ALA A 212 4.90 -20.62 -32.92
CA ALA A 212 4.00 -19.92 -32.04
C ALA A 212 4.47 -18.51 -31.65
N ASP A 213 5.79 -18.21 -31.71
CA ASP A 213 6.36 -16.92 -31.36
C ASP A 213 6.99 -16.15 -32.55
N GLY A 214 6.72 -16.57 -33.77
CA GLY A 214 7.04 -15.81 -34.99
C GLY A 214 8.51 -15.71 -35.38
N ILE A 215 9.45 -16.39 -34.70
CA ILE A 215 10.87 -16.46 -35.08
C ILE A 215 11.35 -17.91 -34.85
N GLY A 216 11.56 -18.62 -35.95
CA GLY A 216 12.26 -19.89 -35.89
C GLY A 216 13.75 -19.67 -35.58
N VAL A 217 14.27 -20.42 -34.65
CA VAL A 217 15.70 -20.63 -34.45
C VAL A 217 15.95 -22.11 -34.54
#